data_91c704618e347982dbbab01417723951
#
_entry.id   91c704618e347982dbbab01417723951
#
_cell.length_a   1.000
_cell.length_b   1.000
_cell.length_c   1.000
_cell.angle_alpha   90.00
_cell.angle_beta   90.00
_cell.angle_gamma   90.00
#
_symmetry.space_group_name_H-M   'P 1'
#
loop_
_entity.id
_entity.type
_entity.pdbx_description
1 polymer ?
#
loop_
_entity_poly.entity_id
_entity_poly.type
_entity_poly.pdbx_seq_one_letter_code
_entity_poly.pdbx_strand_id
1 'polypeptide(L)'
;MTARPTHEQSWTVYGQRQLDYGYLPPVPDRIDWGFRPGVGPGAEVLGDIGGKRILDVGSGPGHHAVHLAREYGALVDGVDLSPTQHQRALNAHGSEPGVRFLCGDVAEHLRHAEPYEAAYGIRTFACVDPRHLLPALRDGLVDGAPLVFSALHTDADAQGPSEEVVPRRELIRLRDEEPIPTQMWVLTPRLWEDLLTEHGFRVEGIELLTSPDAGNPVVVQLARARRHRTPSRPPVTSRPRTTRPPVPHAAIGVGAIVFGERGLLLGRHRHGTWELPGGTVEPGESLHDTVIRELAEETGLVTRPEDVTLLGTLLDHVDDVVRVTVGAVVTAWQGEPADQPNESVGDWRWWPLDQLPQGLFGCSAQILTSWRPDLPPIAHTPAHFTPYADGTPTPTKANGATP
;
A
#
# COMPACT_ATOMS: atom_id res chain seq x y z
N MET A 1 -12.85 -9.22 27.57
CA MET A 1 -12.82 -8.90 26.13
C MET A 1 -11.75 -9.81 25.52
N THR A 2 -12.12 -10.81 24.76
CA THR A 2 -11.18 -11.66 24.04
C THR A 2 -10.48 -10.81 22.96
N ALA A 3 -9.16 -10.85 22.91
CA ALA A 3 -8.38 -10.16 21.88
C ALA A 3 -8.90 -10.58 20.49
N ARG A 4 -9.00 -9.62 19.57
CA ARG A 4 -9.39 -9.92 18.18
C ARG A 4 -8.31 -10.82 17.55
N PRO A 5 -8.69 -11.92 16.86
CA PRO A 5 -7.71 -12.78 16.21
C PRO A 5 -6.95 -11.99 15.14
N THR A 6 -5.65 -12.25 15.04
CA THR A 6 -4.84 -11.71 13.95
C THR A 6 -5.26 -12.35 12.63
N HIS A 7 -4.90 -11.74 11.52
CA HIS A 7 -5.15 -12.28 10.19
C HIS A 7 -4.57 -13.70 10.02
N GLU A 8 -3.32 -13.90 10.42
CA GLU A 8 -2.66 -15.22 10.45
C GLU A 8 -3.45 -16.25 11.24
N GLN A 9 -3.92 -15.89 12.45
CA GLN A 9 -4.72 -16.79 13.29
C GLN A 9 -6.01 -17.22 12.61
N SER A 10 -6.71 -16.32 11.93
CA SER A 10 -7.96 -16.64 11.23
C SER A 10 -7.74 -17.66 10.11
N TRP A 11 -6.71 -17.46 9.29
CA TRP A 11 -6.39 -18.38 8.19
C TRP A 11 -5.75 -19.68 8.68
N THR A 12 -5.05 -19.67 9.80
CA THR A 12 -4.56 -20.89 10.46
C THR A 12 -5.71 -21.75 10.96
N VAL A 13 -6.72 -21.16 11.59
CA VAL A 13 -7.95 -21.86 12.00
C VAL A 13 -8.69 -22.41 10.78
N TYR A 14 -8.85 -21.60 9.72
CA TYR A 14 -9.47 -22.05 8.47
C TYR A 14 -8.73 -23.26 7.88
N GLY A 15 -7.41 -23.17 7.74
CA GLY A 15 -6.61 -24.27 7.19
C GLY A 15 -6.68 -25.55 8.04
N GLN A 16 -6.70 -25.40 9.39
CA GLN A 16 -6.86 -26.55 10.29
C GLN A 16 -8.19 -27.25 10.09
N ARG A 17 -9.30 -26.51 10.04
CA ARG A 17 -10.62 -27.08 9.77
C ARG A 17 -10.68 -27.83 8.44
N GLN A 18 -10.03 -27.30 7.40
CA GLN A 18 -9.94 -27.98 6.10
C GLN A 18 -9.09 -29.25 6.15
N LEU A 19 -8.03 -29.28 6.97
CA LEU A 19 -7.24 -30.50 7.24
C LEU A 19 -8.08 -31.56 7.97
N ASP A 20 -8.84 -31.14 8.98
CA ASP A 20 -9.69 -32.01 9.76
C ASP A 20 -10.80 -32.66 8.91
N TYR A 21 -11.32 -31.92 7.91
CA TYR A 21 -12.27 -32.45 6.91
C TYR A 21 -11.62 -33.30 5.82
N GLY A 22 -10.29 -33.31 5.72
CA GLY A 22 -9.59 -33.96 4.63
C GLY A 22 -9.89 -33.35 3.25
N TYR A 23 -10.33 -32.07 3.22
CA TYR A 23 -10.69 -31.42 1.97
C TYR A 23 -9.46 -30.77 1.31
N LEU A 24 -9.21 -31.22 0.08
CA LEU A 24 -8.23 -30.59 -0.83
C LEU A 24 -8.94 -30.28 -2.14
N PRO A 25 -8.85 -29.03 -2.63
CA PRO A 25 -9.38 -28.71 -3.94
C PRO A 25 -8.59 -29.46 -5.02
N PRO A 26 -9.24 -29.95 -6.07
CA PRO A 26 -8.55 -30.51 -7.22
C PRO A 26 -7.71 -29.43 -7.91
N VAL A 27 -6.66 -29.84 -8.62
CA VAL A 27 -5.95 -28.94 -9.54
C VAL A 27 -6.94 -28.59 -10.67
N PRO A 28 -7.23 -27.31 -10.88
CA PRO A 28 -8.22 -26.93 -11.90
C PRO A 28 -7.64 -26.99 -13.31
N ASP A 29 -8.51 -27.12 -14.31
CA ASP A 29 -8.12 -27.05 -15.72
C ASP A 29 -7.78 -25.62 -16.17
N ARG A 30 -8.17 -24.60 -15.39
CA ARG A 30 -7.82 -23.18 -15.62
C ARG A 30 -7.78 -22.42 -14.29
N ILE A 31 -7.14 -21.26 -14.27
CA ILE A 31 -7.20 -20.37 -13.10
C ILE A 31 -8.64 -19.88 -12.89
N ASP A 32 -9.06 -19.92 -11.63
CA ASP A 32 -10.35 -19.41 -11.17
C ASP A 32 -10.15 -18.16 -10.31
N TRP A 33 -10.32 -17.00 -10.90
CA TRP A 33 -10.18 -15.72 -10.19
C TRP A 33 -11.32 -15.41 -9.23
N GLY A 34 -12.49 -15.95 -9.49
CA GLY A 34 -13.71 -15.79 -8.70
C GLY A 34 -13.94 -16.86 -7.65
N PHE A 35 -15.16 -16.91 -7.11
CA PHE A 35 -15.61 -17.96 -6.19
C PHE A 35 -16.23 -19.18 -6.92
N ARG A 36 -16.41 -19.08 -8.22
CA ARG A 36 -16.99 -20.15 -9.06
C ARG A 36 -16.06 -20.47 -10.20
N PRO A 37 -15.91 -21.77 -10.54
CA PRO A 37 -15.13 -22.19 -11.67
C PRO A 37 -15.62 -21.56 -12.98
N GLY A 38 -14.66 -21.18 -13.84
CA GLY A 38 -14.95 -20.67 -15.17
C GLY A 38 -15.38 -19.20 -15.24
N VAL A 39 -15.42 -18.47 -14.13
CA VAL A 39 -15.72 -17.03 -14.12
C VAL A 39 -14.43 -16.22 -14.26
N GLY A 40 -14.41 -15.29 -15.21
CA GLY A 40 -13.26 -14.44 -15.54
C GLY A 40 -12.33 -15.06 -16.60
N PRO A 41 -11.21 -14.40 -16.91
CA PRO A 41 -10.21 -14.89 -17.87
C PRO A 41 -9.42 -16.08 -17.30
N GLY A 42 -8.62 -16.75 -18.15
CA GLY A 42 -7.67 -17.79 -17.72
C GLY A 42 -6.31 -17.22 -17.30
N ALA A 43 -5.26 -18.04 -17.44
CA ALA A 43 -3.89 -17.63 -17.14
C ALA A 43 -3.27 -16.69 -18.20
N GLU A 44 -3.91 -16.50 -19.35
CA GLU A 44 -3.48 -15.60 -20.43
C GLU A 44 -3.28 -14.15 -19.98
N VAL A 45 -3.94 -13.72 -18.90
CA VAL A 45 -3.78 -12.39 -18.31
C VAL A 45 -2.41 -12.18 -17.63
N LEU A 46 -1.69 -13.27 -17.33
CA LEU A 46 -0.31 -13.24 -16.86
C LEU A 46 0.69 -13.11 -18.02
N GLY A 47 0.23 -13.24 -19.26
CA GLY A 47 1.07 -13.23 -20.46
C GLY A 47 1.82 -14.56 -20.65
N ASP A 48 2.94 -14.51 -21.37
CA ASP A 48 3.81 -15.68 -21.54
C ASP A 48 4.57 -15.94 -20.24
N ILE A 49 4.29 -17.06 -19.58
CA ILE A 49 4.85 -17.46 -18.30
C ILE A 49 5.71 -18.73 -18.35
N GLY A 50 5.90 -19.30 -19.55
CA GLY A 50 6.71 -20.50 -19.73
C GLY A 50 8.17 -20.32 -19.27
N GLY A 51 8.62 -21.18 -18.36
CA GLY A 51 9.97 -21.13 -17.78
C GLY A 51 10.25 -19.93 -16.86
N LYS A 52 9.27 -19.06 -16.60
CA LYS A 52 9.44 -17.87 -15.77
C LYS A 52 9.17 -18.14 -14.31
N ARG A 53 9.86 -17.37 -13.45
CA ARG A 53 9.62 -17.36 -12.01
C ARG A 53 8.42 -16.51 -11.68
N ILE A 54 7.43 -17.13 -11.03
CA ILE A 54 6.15 -16.51 -10.69
C ILE A 54 5.90 -16.62 -9.21
N LEU A 55 5.41 -15.54 -8.61
CA LEU A 55 4.97 -15.50 -7.22
C LEU A 55 3.46 -15.72 -7.13
N ASP A 56 3.05 -16.71 -6.35
CA ASP A 56 1.67 -16.91 -5.90
C ASP A 56 1.51 -16.31 -4.49
N VAL A 57 0.81 -15.18 -4.39
CA VAL A 57 0.60 -14.44 -3.15
C VAL A 57 -0.56 -15.03 -2.37
N GLY A 58 -0.27 -15.69 -1.25
CA GLY A 58 -1.26 -16.40 -0.44
C GLY A 58 -1.78 -17.65 -1.15
N SER A 59 -0.85 -18.56 -1.45
CA SER A 59 -1.09 -19.72 -2.31
C SER A 59 -2.12 -20.73 -1.76
N GLY A 60 -2.47 -20.64 -0.48
CA GLY A 60 -3.38 -21.59 0.14
C GLY A 60 -2.91 -23.04 -0.03
N PRO A 61 -3.77 -23.95 -0.50
CA PRO A 61 -3.40 -25.36 -0.75
C PRO A 61 -2.61 -25.59 -2.05
N GLY A 62 -2.25 -24.54 -2.80
CA GLY A 62 -1.29 -24.60 -3.91
C GLY A 62 -1.81 -25.11 -5.25
N HIS A 63 -3.10 -25.42 -5.40
CA HIS A 63 -3.66 -26.07 -6.60
C HIS A 63 -3.55 -25.20 -7.86
N HIS A 64 -3.60 -23.85 -7.75
CA HIS A 64 -3.39 -22.95 -8.88
C HIS A 64 -1.92 -22.85 -9.29
N ALA A 65 -0.99 -22.89 -8.32
CA ALA A 65 0.44 -22.94 -8.59
C ALA A 65 0.80 -24.21 -9.41
N VAL A 66 0.23 -25.34 -9.01
CA VAL A 66 0.40 -26.62 -9.73
C VAL A 66 -0.17 -26.56 -11.15
N HIS A 67 -1.35 -25.95 -11.33
CA HIS A 67 -1.92 -25.75 -12.66
C HIS A 67 -0.95 -24.96 -13.56
N LEU A 68 -0.42 -23.83 -13.09
CA LEU A 68 0.51 -23.03 -13.88
C LEU A 68 1.82 -23.76 -14.21
N ALA A 69 2.33 -24.54 -13.29
CA ALA A 69 3.53 -25.32 -13.53
C ALA A 69 3.30 -26.43 -14.58
N ARG A 70 2.18 -27.15 -14.48
CA ARG A 70 1.87 -28.26 -15.39
C ARG A 70 1.51 -27.80 -16.80
N GLU A 71 0.61 -26.83 -16.90
CA GLU A 71 0.04 -26.43 -18.19
C GLU A 71 0.91 -25.43 -18.95
N TYR A 72 1.67 -24.60 -18.22
CA TYR A 72 2.46 -23.51 -18.83
C TYR A 72 3.97 -23.67 -18.61
N GLY A 73 4.42 -24.63 -17.81
CA GLY A 73 5.84 -24.80 -17.49
C GLY A 73 6.42 -23.68 -16.64
N ALA A 74 5.58 -22.96 -15.89
CA ALA A 74 6.02 -21.89 -15.00
C ALA A 74 6.79 -22.46 -13.78
N LEU A 75 7.70 -21.66 -13.21
CA LEU A 75 8.38 -21.95 -11.96
C LEU A 75 7.70 -21.11 -10.86
N VAL A 76 6.86 -21.74 -10.03
CA VAL A 76 5.99 -21.02 -9.11
C VAL A 76 6.46 -21.16 -7.66
N ASP A 77 6.72 -20.02 -7.02
CA ASP A 77 6.90 -19.94 -5.58
C ASP A 77 5.57 -19.53 -4.93
N GLY A 78 4.92 -20.44 -4.24
CA GLY A 78 3.70 -20.21 -3.50
C GLY A 78 4.01 -19.82 -2.06
N VAL A 79 3.69 -18.60 -1.66
CA VAL A 79 3.95 -18.10 -0.30
C VAL A 79 2.62 -17.92 0.44
N ASP A 80 2.50 -18.53 1.61
CA ASP A 80 1.32 -18.38 2.46
C ASP A 80 1.71 -18.12 3.91
N LEU A 81 1.06 -17.15 4.54
CA LEU A 81 1.33 -16.78 5.94
C LEU A 81 0.88 -17.86 6.92
N SER A 82 -0.16 -18.64 6.57
CA SER A 82 -0.76 -19.65 7.45
C SER A 82 0.02 -20.96 7.42
N PRO A 83 0.57 -21.41 8.57
CA PRO A 83 1.26 -22.71 8.65
C PRO A 83 0.38 -23.89 8.23
N THR A 84 -0.92 -23.84 8.51
CA THR A 84 -1.85 -24.93 8.16
C THR A 84 -2.19 -24.94 6.67
N GLN A 85 -2.26 -23.79 6.02
CA GLN A 85 -2.41 -23.70 4.55
C GLN A 85 -1.15 -24.23 3.86
N HIS A 86 0.02 -23.80 4.33
CA HIS A 86 1.30 -24.33 3.84
C HIS A 86 1.39 -25.85 4.02
N GLN A 87 0.98 -26.39 5.18
CA GLN A 87 0.96 -27.83 5.39
C GLN A 87 0.03 -28.55 4.41
N ARG A 88 -1.13 -27.95 4.09
CA ARG A 88 -2.05 -28.49 3.08
C ARG A 88 -1.40 -28.55 1.70
N ALA A 89 -0.69 -27.48 1.31
CA ALA A 89 0.03 -27.42 0.04
C ALA A 89 1.11 -28.49 -0.04
N LEU A 90 1.92 -28.66 1.02
CA LEU A 90 2.96 -29.69 1.08
C LEU A 90 2.36 -31.10 1.04
N ASN A 91 1.31 -31.37 1.78
CA ASN A 91 0.66 -32.69 1.80
C ASN A 91 0.10 -33.07 0.42
N ALA A 92 -0.45 -32.10 -0.31
CA ALA A 92 -1.05 -32.35 -1.62
C ALA A 92 -0.05 -32.34 -2.77
N HIS A 93 0.92 -31.43 -2.73
CA HIS A 93 1.72 -31.03 -3.89
C HIS A 93 3.21 -30.81 -3.58
N GLY A 94 3.70 -31.20 -2.41
CA GLY A 94 5.07 -30.93 -1.97
C GLY A 94 6.19 -31.49 -2.88
N SER A 95 5.86 -32.46 -3.73
CA SER A 95 6.79 -33.05 -4.71
C SER A 95 6.54 -32.62 -6.17
N GLU A 96 5.65 -31.64 -6.38
CA GLU A 96 5.31 -31.19 -7.72
C GLU A 96 6.48 -30.47 -8.40
N PRO A 97 6.93 -30.92 -9.58
CA PRO A 97 8.01 -30.25 -10.29
C PRO A 97 7.62 -28.80 -10.67
N GLY A 98 8.55 -27.88 -10.53
CA GLY A 98 8.33 -26.47 -10.87
C GLY A 98 7.54 -25.65 -9.82
N VAL A 99 7.15 -26.28 -8.70
CA VAL A 99 6.44 -25.57 -7.62
C VAL A 99 7.24 -25.67 -6.31
N ARG A 100 7.33 -24.56 -5.60
CA ARG A 100 7.91 -24.49 -4.26
C ARG A 100 6.95 -23.77 -3.33
N PHE A 101 6.64 -24.37 -2.18
CA PHE A 101 5.80 -23.77 -1.17
C PHE A 101 6.63 -23.23 0.00
N LEU A 102 6.31 -22.03 0.45
CA LEU A 102 7.01 -21.28 1.49
C LEU A 102 5.98 -20.78 2.51
N CYS A 103 6.30 -20.93 3.81
CA CYS A 103 5.48 -20.41 4.90
C CYS A 103 6.07 -19.11 5.40
N GLY A 104 5.29 -18.02 5.36
CA GLY A 104 5.71 -16.73 5.88
C GLY A 104 5.01 -15.56 5.24
N ASP A 105 5.38 -14.37 5.70
CA ASP A 105 4.91 -13.10 5.14
C ASP A 105 5.51 -12.86 3.75
N VAL A 106 4.66 -12.52 2.78
CA VAL A 106 5.08 -12.30 1.39
C VAL A 106 6.02 -11.10 1.28
N ALA A 107 5.75 -10.02 2.00
CA ALA A 107 6.59 -8.83 1.93
C ALA A 107 7.97 -9.08 2.54
N GLU A 108 8.04 -9.89 3.61
CA GLU A 108 9.31 -10.35 4.16
C GLU A 108 10.08 -11.25 3.18
N HIS A 109 9.37 -12.19 2.57
CA HIS A 109 9.96 -13.08 1.55
C HIS A 109 10.57 -12.28 0.39
N LEU A 110 9.84 -11.29 -0.13
CA LEU A 110 10.27 -10.46 -1.27
C LEU A 110 11.54 -9.65 -0.99
N ARG A 111 11.82 -9.30 0.26
CA ARG A 111 13.07 -8.58 0.63
C ARG A 111 14.34 -9.40 0.39
N HIS A 112 14.23 -10.71 0.32
CA HIS A 112 15.36 -11.63 0.23
C HIS A 112 15.33 -12.49 -1.04
N ALA A 113 14.24 -12.46 -1.78
CA ALA A 113 14.07 -13.24 -3.00
C ALA A 113 14.67 -12.52 -4.21
N GLU A 114 15.17 -13.28 -5.17
CA GLU A 114 15.44 -12.76 -6.52
C GLU A 114 14.12 -12.29 -7.15
N PRO A 115 14.14 -11.21 -7.96
CA PRO A 115 12.91 -10.66 -8.55
C PRO A 115 12.12 -11.66 -9.37
N TYR A 116 10.80 -11.57 -9.28
CA TYR A 116 9.86 -12.39 -10.03
C TYR A 116 9.48 -11.73 -11.36
N GLU A 117 9.19 -12.56 -12.37
CA GLU A 117 8.80 -12.12 -13.70
C GLU A 117 7.28 -11.94 -13.83
N ALA A 118 6.51 -12.44 -12.88
CA ALA A 118 5.09 -12.17 -12.68
C ALA A 118 4.70 -12.42 -11.23
N ALA A 119 3.62 -11.81 -10.78
CA ALA A 119 2.96 -12.15 -9.53
C ALA A 119 1.45 -12.23 -9.71
N TYR A 120 0.83 -13.14 -8.97
CA TYR A 120 -0.61 -13.21 -8.90
C TYR A 120 -1.09 -13.53 -7.49
N GLY A 121 -2.37 -13.30 -7.23
CA GLY A 121 -2.99 -13.70 -5.98
C GLY A 121 -4.49 -13.88 -6.16
N ILE A 122 -5.02 -15.00 -5.70
CA ILE A 122 -6.43 -15.33 -5.87
C ILE A 122 -7.17 -15.13 -4.56
N ARG A 123 -7.97 -14.07 -4.49
CA ARG A 123 -8.78 -13.68 -3.32
C ARG A 123 -7.97 -13.34 -2.06
N THR A 124 -6.68 -13.10 -2.19
CA THR A 124 -5.77 -12.84 -1.07
C THR A 124 -5.50 -11.36 -0.83
N PHE A 125 -5.58 -10.53 -1.87
CA PHE A 125 -5.22 -9.11 -1.75
C PHE A 125 -6.13 -8.32 -0.79
N ALA A 126 -7.39 -8.71 -0.63
CA ALA A 126 -8.24 -8.15 0.42
C ALA A 126 -7.80 -8.56 1.84
N CYS A 127 -6.94 -9.55 1.97
CA CYS A 127 -6.53 -10.11 3.24
C CYS A 127 -5.24 -9.51 3.80
N VAL A 128 -4.52 -8.69 3.04
CA VAL A 128 -3.25 -8.08 3.43
C VAL A 128 -3.37 -6.56 3.32
N ASP A 129 -2.73 -5.83 4.22
CA ASP A 129 -2.67 -4.37 4.09
C ASP A 129 -1.99 -4.00 2.75
N PRO A 130 -2.69 -3.34 1.83
CA PRO A 130 -2.13 -2.99 0.53
C PRO A 130 -0.90 -2.08 0.63
N ARG A 131 -0.82 -1.23 1.67
CA ARG A 131 0.32 -0.36 1.92
C ARG A 131 1.57 -1.13 2.36
N HIS A 132 1.40 -2.32 2.91
CA HIS A 132 2.51 -3.21 3.25
C HIS A 132 2.90 -4.08 2.05
N LEU A 133 1.92 -4.60 1.30
CA LEU A 133 2.14 -5.56 0.24
C LEU A 133 2.62 -4.92 -1.07
N LEU A 134 1.98 -3.82 -1.51
CA LEU A 134 2.26 -3.24 -2.84
C LEU A 134 3.69 -2.69 -3.01
N PRO A 135 4.28 -1.99 -2.02
CA PRO A 135 5.69 -1.60 -2.11
C PRO A 135 6.64 -2.79 -2.24
N ALA A 136 6.39 -3.86 -1.48
CA ALA A 136 7.21 -5.06 -1.52
C ALA A 136 7.10 -5.78 -2.89
N LEU A 137 5.89 -5.86 -3.45
CA LEU A 137 5.66 -6.40 -4.79
C LEU A 137 6.35 -5.55 -5.87
N ARG A 138 6.28 -4.21 -5.77
CA ARG A 138 7.01 -3.34 -6.69
C ARG A 138 8.50 -3.67 -6.69
N ASP A 139 9.10 -3.82 -5.52
CA ASP A 139 10.55 -4.03 -5.39
C ASP A 139 10.95 -5.47 -5.75
N GLY A 140 10.07 -6.43 -5.52
CA GLY A 140 10.29 -7.85 -5.78
C GLY A 140 9.90 -8.33 -7.19
N LEU A 141 9.42 -7.47 -8.08
CA LEU A 141 9.09 -7.81 -9.47
C LEU A 141 10.10 -7.20 -10.44
N VAL A 142 10.34 -7.82 -11.60
CA VAL A 142 11.11 -7.20 -12.67
C VAL A 142 10.30 -6.11 -13.38
N ASP A 143 10.97 -5.16 -14.03
CA ASP A 143 10.33 -4.07 -14.77
C ASP A 143 9.37 -4.59 -15.84
N GLY A 144 8.16 -4.09 -15.84
CA GLY A 144 7.09 -4.49 -16.76
C GLY A 144 6.40 -5.81 -16.40
N ALA A 145 6.78 -6.46 -15.30
CA ALA A 145 6.14 -7.68 -14.84
C ALA A 145 4.65 -7.50 -14.59
N PRO A 146 3.80 -8.45 -15.02
CA PRO A 146 2.38 -8.42 -14.67
C PRO A 146 2.16 -8.72 -13.19
N LEU A 147 1.23 -7.99 -12.61
CA LEU A 147 0.60 -8.23 -11.32
C LEU A 147 -0.89 -8.40 -11.56
N VAL A 148 -1.41 -9.61 -11.30
CA VAL A 148 -2.83 -9.92 -11.50
C VAL A 148 -3.39 -10.49 -10.21
N PHE A 149 -4.43 -9.90 -9.70
CA PHE A 149 -5.03 -10.42 -8.48
C PHE A 149 -6.53 -10.25 -8.44
N SER A 150 -7.16 -11.13 -7.68
CA SER A 150 -8.56 -10.96 -7.34
C SER A 150 -8.74 -10.63 -5.85
N ALA A 151 -9.71 -9.76 -5.56
CA ALA A 151 -10.07 -9.32 -4.23
C ALA A 151 -11.59 -9.27 -4.05
N LEU A 152 -12.06 -9.45 -2.82
CA LEU A 152 -13.48 -9.29 -2.49
C LEU A 152 -13.94 -7.86 -2.80
N HIS A 153 -15.10 -7.72 -3.44
CA HIS A 153 -15.78 -6.45 -3.68
C HIS A 153 -17.09 -6.36 -2.89
N THR A 154 -17.95 -7.37 -3.03
CA THR A 154 -19.22 -7.46 -2.29
C THR A 154 -19.25 -8.80 -1.58
N ASP A 155 -19.59 -8.81 -0.30
CA ASP A 155 -19.64 -10.02 0.52
C ASP A 155 -20.95 -10.80 0.37
N ALA A 156 -21.09 -11.88 1.16
CA ALA A 156 -22.25 -12.75 1.15
C ALA A 156 -23.51 -12.10 1.76
N ASP A 157 -23.36 -11.01 2.49
CA ASP A 157 -24.45 -10.22 3.06
C ASP A 157 -24.81 -9.00 2.19
N ALA A 158 -24.29 -8.96 0.95
CA ALA A 158 -24.44 -7.89 -0.03
C ALA A 158 -23.86 -6.55 0.43
N GLN A 159 -22.93 -6.54 1.39
CA GLN A 159 -22.21 -5.35 1.77
C GLN A 159 -21.16 -5.01 0.72
N GLY A 160 -21.26 -3.84 0.10
CA GLY A 160 -20.33 -3.33 -0.91
C GLY A 160 -18.96 -2.92 -0.33
N PRO A 161 -18.03 -2.47 -1.18
CA PRO A 161 -16.69 -2.09 -0.78
C PRO A 161 -16.67 -0.78 0.03
N SER A 162 -15.56 -0.56 0.74
CA SER A 162 -15.27 0.68 1.45
C SER A 162 -14.77 1.75 0.48
N GLU A 163 -15.13 3.00 0.75
CA GLU A 163 -14.59 4.21 0.10
C GLU A 163 -13.27 4.68 0.76
N GLU A 164 -12.80 3.98 1.81
CA GLU A 164 -11.60 4.29 2.54
C GLU A 164 -10.66 3.07 2.61
N VAL A 165 -9.35 3.30 2.65
CA VAL A 165 -8.34 2.23 2.79
C VAL A 165 -8.21 1.84 4.27
N VAL A 166 -9.24 1.20 4.77
CA VAL A 166 -9.31 0.68 6.14
C VAL A 166 -9.79 -0.76 6.13
N PRO A 167 -9.27 -1.62 7.04
CA PRO A 167 -9.77 -2.98 7.14
C PRO A 167 -11.14 -2.98 7.83
N ARG A 168 -12.02 -3.83 7.34
CA ARG A 168 -13.31 -4.10 8.00
C ARG A 168 -13.38 -5.56 8.44
N ARG A 169 -14.28 -5.82 9.39
CA ARG A 169 -14.54 -7.19 9.85
C ARG A 169 -15.32 -7.96 8.79
N GLU A 170 -14.80 -9.10 8.39
CA GLU A 170 -15.42 -10.09 7.52
C GLU A 170 -15.55 -11.43 8.23
N LEU A 171 -16.41 -12.29 7.68
CA LEU A 171 -16.63 -13.63 8.20
C LEU A 171 -16.30 -14.68 7.14
N ILE A 172 -15.30 -15.52 7.44
CA ILE A 172 -15.04 -16.70 6.63
C ILE A 172 -16.02 -17.78 7.06
N ARG A 173 -16.95 -18.14 6.16
CA ARG A 173 -18.01 -19.11 6.41
C ARG A 173 -17.61 -20.48 5.88
N LEU A 174 -17.64 -21.47 6.74
CA LEU A 174 -17.52 -22.89 6.43
C LEU A 174 -18.85 -23.57 6.69
N ARG A 175 -19.12 -24.65 5.94
CA ARG A 175 -20.37 -25.43 6.15
C ARG A 175 -20.46 -25.92 7.60
N ASP A 176 -21.62 -25.73 8.21
CA ASP A 176 -21.99 -26.28 9.52
C ASP A 176 -21.07 -25.89 10.70
N GLU A 177 -20.26 -24.85 10.55
CA GLU A 177 -19.36 -24.35 11.61
C GLU A 177 -19.55 -22.88 11.94
N GLU A 178 -19.09 -22.50 13.13
CA GLU A 178 -19.00 -21.10 13.54
C GLU A 178 -18.14 -20.31 12.55
N PRO A 179 -18.63 -19.19 12.02
CA PRO A 179 -17.86 -18.35 11.12
C PRO A 179 -16.57 -17.82 11.78
N ILE A 180 -15.48 -17.81 11.04
CA ILE A 180 -14.20 -17.32 11.51
C ILE A 180 -14.11 -15.81 11.21
N PRO A 181 -14.02 -14.93 12.22
CA PRO A 181 -13.85 -13.52 11.99
C PRO A 181 -12.43 -13.22 11.47
N THR A 182 -12.36 -12.34 10.49
CA THR A 182 -11.09 -11.85 9.95
C THR A 182 -11.20 -10.36 9.64
N GLN A 183 -10.07 -9.71 9.34
CA GLN A 183 -10.02 -8.34 8.84
C GLN A 183 -9.70 -8.38 7.36
N MET A 184 -10.44 -7.61 6.54
CA MET A 184 -10.19 -7.51 5.11
C MET A 184 -10.28 -6.06 4.62
N TRP A 185 -9.42 -5.71 3.68
CA TRP A 185 -9.45 -4.46 2.91
C TRP A 185 -10.35 -4.66 1.69
N VAL A 186 -11.64 -4.52 1.89
CA VAL A 186 -12.64 -4.63 0.81
C VAL A 186 -12.82 -3.25 0.22
N LEU A 187 -12.06 -2.92 -0.81
CA LEU A 187 -11.92 -1.58 -1.35
C LEU A 187 -12.64 -1.45 -2.70
N THR A 188 -13.05 -0.22 -3.06
CA THR A 188 -13.58 0.06 -4.39
C THR A 188 -12.53 -0.17 -5.48
N PRO A 189 -12.93 -0.42 -6.75
CA PRO A 189 -12.01 -0.48 -7.89
C PRO A 189 -11.14 0.77 -8.00
N ARG A 190 -11.72 1.95 -7.75
CA ARG A 190 -11.00 3.22 -7.77
C ARG A 190 -9.89 3.28 -6.71
N LEU A 191 -10.16 2.85 -5.48
CA LEU A 191 -9.13 2.83 -4.43
C LEU A 191 -7.99 1.85 -4.77
N TRP A 192 -8.30 0.70 -5.39
CA TRP A 192 -7.27 -0.20 -5.86
C TRP A 192 -6.44 0.41 -7.00
N GLU A 193 -7.08 1.13 -7.92
CA GLU A 193 -6.39 1.84 -9.01
C GLU A 193 -5.45 2.92 -8.45
N ASP A 194 -5.94 3.74 -7.52
CA ASP A 194 -5.16 4.77 -6.84
C ASP A 194 -3.96 4.17 -6.10
N LEU A 195 -4.17 3.11 -5.29
CA LEU A 195 -3.10 2.43 -4.55
C LEU A 195 -2.05 1.78 -5.46
N LEU A 196 -2.49 1.10 -6.52
CA LEU A 196 -1.58 0.49 -7.48
C LEU A 196 -0.72 1.55 -8.16
N THR A 197 -1.33 2.65 -8.60
CA THR A 197 -0.63 3.76 -9.23
C THR A 197 0.36 4.41 -8.26
N GLU A 198 -0.07 4.70 -7.03
CA GLU A 198 0.78 5.27 -5.98
C GLU A 198 2.03 4.41 -5.72
N HIS A 199 1.86 3.10 -5.78
CA HIS A 199 2.96 2.16 -5.51
C HIS A 199 3.72 1.70 -6.77
N GLY A 200 3.59 2.44 -7.89
CA GLY A 200 4.42 2.24 -9.08
C GLY A 200 3.95 1.09 -9.99
N PHE A 201 2.65 0.86 -10.05
CA PHE A 201 2.03 -0.06 -11.00
C PHE A 201 1.15 0.69 -12.00
N ARG A 202 1.31 0.42 -13.27
CA ARG A 202 0.40 0.89 -14.31
C ARG A 202 -0.79 -0.05 -14.39
N VAL A 203 -1.98 0.44 -14.05
CA VAL A 203 -3.21 -0.34 -14.12
C VAL A 203 -3.64 -0.54 -15.57
N GLU A 204 -3.94 -1.80 -15.95
CA GLU A 204 -4.45 -2.18 -17.27
C GLU A 204 -5.96 -2.34 -17.26
N GLY A 205 -6.55 -2.58 -16.09
CA GLY A 205 -7.99 -2.65 -15.89
C GLY A 205 -8.37 -3.34 -14.60
N ILE A 206 -9.55 -3.00 -14.10
CA ILE A 206 -10.20 -3.67 -12.97
C ILE A 206 -11.61 -4.03 -13.41
N GLU A 207 -11.94 -5.30 -13.39
CA GLU A 207 -13.24 -5.83 -13.79
C GLU A 207 -13.95 -6.54 -12.63
N LEU A 208 -15.28 -6.44 -12.60
CA LEU A 208 -16.09 -7.11 -11.58
C LEU A 208 -16.53 -8.48 -12.09
N LEU A 209 -16.22 -9.52 -11.33
CA LEU A 209 -16.61 -10.89 -11.57
C LEU A 209 -17.80 -11.24 -10.68
N THR A 210 -18.98 -11.31 -11.28
CA THR A 210 -20.22 -11.66 -10.59
C THR A 210 -20.46 -13.16 -10.62
N SER A 211 -21.17 -13.68 -9.62
CA SER A 211 -21.61 -15.07 -9.64
C SER A 211 -22.65 -15.29 -10.75
N PRO A 212 -22.57 -16.40 -11.51
CA PRO A 212 -23.64 -16.79 -12.43
C PRO A 212 -24.90 -17.29 -11.71
N ASP A 213 -24.80 -17.61 -10.42
CA ASP A 213 -25.92 -18.12 -9.62
C ASP A 213 -26.84 -16.96 -9.25
N ALA A 214 -28.09 -16.99 -9.71
CA ALA A 214 -29.10 -16.00 -9.35
C ALA A 214 -29.30 -15.94 -7.81
N GLY A 215 -29.15 -14.74 -7.25
CA GLY A 215 -29.31 -14.50 -5.81
C GLY A 215 -28.03 -14.63 -4.98
N ASN A 216 -26.89 -14.98 -5.55
CA ASN A 216 -25.62 -14.91 -4.85
C ASN A 216 -25.04 -13.48 -5.00
N PRO A 217 -24.98 -12.67 -3.92
CA PRO A 217 -24.52 -11.28 -3.99
C PRO A 217 -23.00 -11.13 -4.09
N VAL A 218 -22.25 -12.21 -3.92
CA VAL A 218 -20.78 -12.13 -3.85
C VAL A 218 -20.19 -11.68 -5.19
N VAL A 219 -19.45 -10.59 -5.13
CA VAL A 219 -18.70 -10.05 -6.27
C VAL A 219 -17.21 -10.01 -5.92
N VAL A 220 -16.39 -10.44 -6.85
CA VAL A 220 -14.93 -10.34 -6.80
C VAL A 220 -14.50 -9.34 -7.86
N GLN A 221 -13.50 -8.55 -7.58
CA GLN A 221 -12.85 -7.71 -8.58
C GLN A 221 -11.53 -8.33 -8.99
N LEU A 222 -11.24 -8.32 -10.28
CA LEU A 222 -9.99 -8.76 -10.89
C LEU A 222 -9.21 -7.55 -11.36
N ALA A 223 -8.09 -7.26 -10.70
CA ALA A 223 -7.19 -6.19 -11.07
C ALA A 223 -6.03 -6.73 -11.92
N ARG A 224 -5.73 -6.04 -13.01
CA ARG A 224 -4.60 -6.30 -13.89
C ARG A 224 -3.73 -5.06 -13.95
N ALA A 225 -2.47 -5.19 -13.57
CA ALA A 225 -1.51 -4.11 -13.56
C ALA A 225 -0.14 -4.62 -14.00
N ARG A 226 0.75 -3.69 -14.32
CA ARG A 226 2.16 -4.00 -14.58
C ARG A 226 3.04 -3.13 -13.72
N ARG A 227 4.12 -3.74 -13.21
CA ARG A 227 5.15 -2.94 -12.59
C ARG A 227 5.63 -1.88 -13.59
N HIS A 228 5.66 -0.62 -13.14
CA HIS A 228 6.15 0.46 -13.97
C HIS A 228 7.63 0.21 -14.31
N ARG A 229 8.00 0.38 -15.57
CA ARG A 229 9.41 0.31 -15.94
C ARG A 229 10.15 1.47 -15.30
N THR A 230 11.05 1.18 -14.39
CA THR A 230 12.03 2.19 -13.98
C THR A 230 12.82 2.57 -15.23
N PRO A 231 12.81 3.85 -15.65
CA PRO A 231 13.64 4.24 -16.79
C PRO A 231 15.08 3.80 -16.49
N SER A 232 15.63 2.90 -17.31
CA SER A 232 17.01 2.48 -17.14
C SER A 232 17.85 3.75 -17.17
N ARG A 233 18.48 4.10 -16.05
CA ARG A 233 19.41 5.22 -15.98
C ARG A 233 20.46 4.96 -17.06
N PRO A 234 20.53 5.73 -18.14
CA PRO A 234 21.55 5.52 -19.14
C PRO A 234 22.91 5.61 -18.45
N PRO A 235 23.91 4.81 -18.83
CA PRO A 235 25.25 4.93 -18.29
C PRO A 235 25.66 6.39 -18.39
N VAL A 236 26.24 6.91 -17.31
CA VAL A 236 26.74 8.31 -17.27
C VAL A 236 27.87 8.42 -18.27
N THR A 237 27.52 8.53 -19.54
CA THR A 237 28.43 9.04 -20.56
C THR A 237 28.42 10.55 -20.40
N SER A 238 29.56 11.14 -20.27
CA SER A 238 29.74 12.59 -20.25
C SER A 238 29.11 13.19 -21.51
N ARG A 239 27.83 13.56 -21.42
CA ARG A 239 27.17 14.29 -22.51
C ARG A 239 27.77 15.70 -22.57
N PRO A 240 28.05 16.19 -23.77
CA PRO A 240 28.34 17.61 -23.95
C PRO A 240 27.17 18.41 -23.35
N ARG A 241 27.47 19.46 -22.59
CA ARG A 241 26.45 20.38 -22.06
C ARG A 241 25.63 20.91 -23.23
N THR A 242 24.41 20.40 -23.39
CA THR A 242 23.46 20.97 -24.34
C THR A 242 22.91 22.25 -23.74
N THR A 243 22.90 23.32 -24.53
CA THR A 243 22.35 24.64 -24.19
C THR A 243 20.79 24.65 -24.14
N ARG A 244 20.12 23.48 -24.09
CA ARG A 244 18.68 23.42 -23.92
C ARG A 244 18.31 23.73 -22.48
N PRO A 245 17.30 24.56 -22.24
CA PRO A 245 16.78 24.77 -20.90
C PRO A 245 16.31 23.42 -20.32
N PRO A 246 16.44 23.22 -19.00
CA PRO A 246 15.98 21.98 -18.36
C PRO A 246 14.48 21.83 -18.61
N VAL A 247 14.08 20.61 -18.99
CA VAL A 247 12.66 20.24 -19.06
C VAL A 247 12.20 19.95 -17.62
N PRO A 248 11.07 20.44 -17.15
CA PRO A 248 10.55 20.14 -15.82
C PRO A 248 10.36 18.62 -15.67
N HIS A 249 10.99 18.05 -14.64
CA HIS A 249 10.91 16.60 -14.37
C HIS A 249 10.57 16.27 -12.92
N ALA A 250 10.29 17.29 -12.10
CA ALA A 250 10.00 17.10 -10.70
C ALA A 250 8.73 17.82 -10.30
N ALA A 251 7.92 17.16 -9.48
CA ALA A 251 6.91 17.82 -8.67
C ALA A 251 7.59 18.29 -7.38
N ILE A 252 7.38 19.54 -7.01
CA ILE A 252 7.90 20.12 -5.77
C ILE A 252 6.72 20.38 -4.85
N GLY A 253 6.79 19.86 -3.63
CA GLY A 253 5.76 20.04 -2.62
C GLY A 253 6.34 20.42 -1.27
N VAL A 254 5.49 20.77 -0.34
CA VAL A 254 5.83 21.08 1.05
C VAL A 254 5.01 20.23 2.00
N GLY A 255 5.57 19.97 3.20
CA GLY A 255 4.82 19.41 4.32
C GLY A 255 5.14 20.21 5.57
N ALA A 256 4.13 20.74 6.24
CA ALA A 256 4.24 21.69 7.33
C ALA A 256 3.99 21.04 8.70
N ILE A 257 4.95 21.07 9.60
CA ILE A 257 4.79 20.70 11.00
C ILE A 257 4.16 21.89 11.73
N VAL A 258 2.94 21.71 12.20
CA VAL A 258 2.25 22.64 13.08
C VAL A 258 2.19 21.96 14.46
N PHE A 259 3.02 22.45 15.39
CA PHE A 259 3.15 21.85 16.72
C PHE A 259 3.01 22.89 17.82
N GLY A 260 2.11 22.67 18.75
CA GLY A 260 1.83 23.56 19.88
C GLY A 260 1.50 22.80 21.16
N GLU A 261 0.89 23.49 22.12
CA GLU A 261 0.54 22.92 23.43
C GLU A 261 -0.40 21.70 23.33
N ARG A 262 -1.24 21.65 22.28
CA ARG A 262 -2.18 20.56 22.03
C ARG A 262 -1.55 19.37 21.30
N GLY A 263 -0.28 19.46 20.89
CA GLY A 263 0.44 18.45 20.14
C GLY A 263 0.68 18.81 18.69
N LEU A 264 0.80 17.79 17.84
CA LEU A 264 1.02 17.88 16.41
C LEU A 264 -0.32 17.89 15.67
N LEU A 265 -0.48 18.79 14.70
CA LEU A 265 -1.65 18.82 13.84
C LEU A 265 -1.47 17.83 12.69
N LEU A 266 -2.42 16.90 12.55
CA LEU A 266 -2.51 15.98 11.43
C LEU A 266 -3.94 15.95 10.90
N GLY A 267 -4.08 15.91 9.58
CA GLY A 267 -5.33 15.67 8.87
C GLY A 267 -5.41 14.25 8.34
N ARG A 268 -6.61 13.78 8.09
CA ARG A 268 -6.86 12.48 7.48
C ARG A 268 -7.15 12.64 6.00
N HIS A 269 -6.27 12.09 5.18
CA HIS A 269 -6.49 12.04 3.74
C HIS A 269 -7.61 11.04 3.40
N ARG A 270 -8.34 11.28 2.32
CA ARG A 270 -9.41 10.37 1.85
C ARG A 270 -8.94 8.92 1.61
N HIS A 271 -7.64 8.71 1.35
CA HIS A 271 -7.05 7.37 1.24
C HIS A 271 -6.76 6.73 2.62
N GLY A 272 -7.10 7.42 3.72
CA GLY A 272 -7.02 6.91 5.09
C GLY A 272 -5.66 7.10 5.76
N THR A 273 -4.69 7.76 5.14
CA THR A 273 -3.43 8.17 5.77
C THR A 273 -3.61 9.42 6.62
N TRP A 274 -2.78 9.56 7.66
CA TRP A 274 -2.67 10.80 8.41
C TRP A 274 -1.50 11.60 7.87
N GLU A 275 -1.70 12.87 7.62
CA GLU A 275 -0.76 13.73 6.91
C GLU A 275 -0.53 15.04 7.61
N LEU A 276 0.67 15.60 7.42
CA LEU A 276 0.93 17.00 7.71
C LEU A 276 0.21 17.87 6.68
N PRO A 277 -0.23 19.08 7.04
CA PRO A 277 -0.69 20.05 6.05
C PRO A 277 0.37 20.28 4.97
N GLY A 278 -0.03 20.33 3.70
CA GLY A 278 0.92 20.56 2.64
C GLY A 278 0.40 20.21 1.25
N GLY A 279 1.13 20.60 0.24
CA GLY A 279 0.76 20.39 -1.15
C GLY A 279 1.85 20.82 -2.12
N THR A 280 1.47 21.08 -3.36
CA THR A 280 2.38 21.33 -4.48
C THR A 280 2.67 22.83 -4.66
N VAL A 281 3.94 23.15 -4.96
CA VAL A 281 4.37 24.52 -5.27
C VAL A 281 3.75 24.98 -6.59
N GLU A 282 3.07 26.10 -6.56
CA GLU A 282 2.49 26.72 -7.75
C GLU A 282 3.49 27.65 -8.48
N PRO A 283 3.25 27.92 -9.79
CA PRO A 283 4.13 28.78 -10.56
C PRO A 283 4.27 30.18 -9.94
N GLY A 284 5.47 30.56 -9.58
CA GLY A 284 5.79 31.88 -9.02
C GLY A 284 5.83 31.93 -7.50
N GLU A 285 5.48 30.88 -6.82
CA GLU A 285 5.56 30.78 -5.36
C GLU A 285 6.98 30.47 -4.88
N SER A 286 7.34 30.99 -3.73
CA SER A 286 8.43 30.46 -2.90
C SER A 286 7.92 29.30 -2.04
N LEU A 287 8.84 28.50 -1.49
CA LEU A 287 8.48 27.43 -0.55
C LEU A 287 7.72 27.95 0.68
N HIS A 288 8.05 29.16 1.15
CA HIS A 288 7.32 29.80 2.26
C HIS A 288 5.89 30.18 1.86
N ASP A 289 5.73 30.75 0.66
CA ASP A 289 4.39 31.11 0.14
C ASP A 289 3.52 29.86 0.02
N THR A 290 4.09 28.77 -0.49
CA THR A 290 3.38 27.49 -0.60
C THR A 290 2.95 26.95 0.77
N VAL A 291 3.82 26.97 1.78
CA VAL A 291 3.47 26.52 3.14
C VAL A 291 2.32 27.37 3.70
N ILE A 292 2.37 28.70 3.51
CA ILE A 292 1.35 29.60 4.00
C ILE A 292 0.01 29.35 3.31
N ARG A 293 0.01 29.20 1.98
CA ARG A 293 -1.19 28.96 1.17
C ARG A 293 -1.82 27.62 1.53
N GLU A 294 -1.05 26.52 1.48
CA GLU A 294 -1.54 25.16 1.76
C GLU A 294 -2.09 25.05 3.19
N LEU A 295 -1.39 25.65 4.16
CA LEU A 295 -1.88 25.67 5.54
C LEU A 295 -3.24 26.38 5.64
N ALA A 296 -3.42 27.49 4.95
CA ALA A 296 -4.68 28.23 4.94
C ALA A 296 -5.79 27.50 4.17
N GLU A 297 -5.46 26.91 3.02
CA GLU A 297 -6.42 26.20 2.16
C GLU A 297 -6.91 24.91 2.79
N GLU A 298 -6.03 24.11 3.37
CA GLU A 298 -6.42 22.83 3.95
C GLU A 298 -6.99 22.93 5.38
N THR A 299 -6.49 23.88 6.18
CA THR A 299 -6.79 23.91 7.63
C THR A 299 -7.52 25.17 8.08
N GLY A 300 -7.51 26.25 7.29
CA GLY A 300 -7.97 27.57 7.71
C GLY A 300 -7.03 28.33 8.64
N LEU A 301 -5.86 27.76 8.98
CA LEU A 301 -4.86 28.45 9.80
C LEU A 301 -4.08 29.48 9.00
N VAL A 302 -3.78 30.62 9.62
CA VAL A 302 -3.03 31.72 8.98
C VAL A 302 -1.70 31.90 9.67
N THR A 303 -0.60 31.85 8.93
CA THR A 303 0.77 32.09 9.41
C THR A 303 1.49 33.15 8.58
N ARG A 304 2.67 33.57 9.02
CA ARG A 304 3.50 34.58 8.35
C ARG A 304 4.81 33.94 7.86
N PRO A 305 5.47 34.52 6.85
CA PRO A 305 6.74 33.98 6.34
C PRO A 305 7.84 33.84 7.41
N GLU A 306 7.90 34.79 8.34
CA GLU A 306 8.88 34.78 9.45
C GLU A 306 8.65 33.67 10.48
N ASP A 307 7.45 33.08 10.49
CA ASP A 307 7.06 31.98 11.38
C ASP A 307 7.23 30.61 10.71
N VAL A 308 7.74 30.56 9.48
CA VAL A 308 7.99 29.33 8.71
C VAL A 308 9.48 29.07 8.61
N THR A 309 9.93 27.91 9.11
CA THR A 309 11.33 27.47 9.00
C THR A 309 11.42 26.21 8.15
N LEU A 310 12.21 26.24 7.09
CA LEU A 310 12.42 25.06 6.24
C LEU A 310 13.44 24.12 6.90
N LEU A 311 13.13 22.82 6.94
CA LEU A 311 13.94 21.80 7.60
C LEU A 311 14.92 21.10 6.67
N GLY A 312 14.45 20.70 5.50
CA GLY A 312 15.21 19.87 4.59
C GLY A 312 14.36 19.31 3.47
N THR A 313 14.95 18.44 2.67
CA THR A 313 14.35 17.94 1.44
C THR A 313 14.29 16.41 1.44
N LEU A 314 13.12 15.87 1.23
CA LEU A 314 12.88 14.47 0.88
C LEU A 314 12.83 14.37 -0.65
N LEU A 315 13.62 13.46 -1.19
CA LEU A 315 13.60 13.10 -2.60
C LEU A 315 13.04 11.70 -2.74
N ASP A 316 11.94 11.56 -3.42
CA ASP A 316 11.38 10.26 -3.78
C ASP A 316 10.86 10.26 -5.23
N HIS A 317 10.22 9.18 -5.64
CA HIS A 317 9.66 9.02 -6.97
C HIS A 317 8.21 8.60 -6.84
N VAL A 318 7.34 9.33 -7.52
CA VAL A 318 5.93 8.97 -7.68
C VAL A 318 5.67 8.85 -9.18
N ASP A 319 5.34 7.66 -9.63
CA ASP A 319 5.29 7.32 -11.05
C ASP A 319 6.64 7.63 -11.77
N ASP A 320 6.57 8.29 -12.91
CA ASP A 320 7.76 8.74 -13.66
C ASP A 320 8.28 10.12 -13.21
N VAL A 321 7.71 10.68 -12.15
CA VAL A 321 8.03 12.03 -11.68
C VAL A 321 8.87 11.94 -10.42
N VAL A 322 10.02 12.61 -10.44
CA VAL A 322 10.77 12.87 -9.22
C VAL A 322 9.95 13.82 -8.35
N ARG A 323 9.65 13.41 -7.13
CA ARG A 323 9.00 14.27 -6.14
C ARG A 323 10.04 14.80 -5.16
N VAL A 324 10.02 16.10 -4.98
CA VAL A 324 10.82 16.82 -3.98
C VAL A 324 9.85 17.37 -2.95
N THR A 325 9.87 16.84 -1.75
CA THR A 325 9.06 17.36 -0.64
C THR A 325 9.95 18.10 0.34
N VAL A 326 9.62 19.35 0.62
CA VAL A 326 10.34 20.18 1.60
C VAL A 326 9.57 20.15 2.91
N GLY A 327 10.22 19.69 3.97
CA GLY A 327 9.70 19.77 5.33
C GLY A 327 9.84 21.20 5.87
N ALA A 328 8.81 21.69 6.55
CA ALA A 328 8.81 22.99 7.21
C ALA A 328 8.24 22.89 8.63
N VAL A 329 8.64 23.80 9.53
CA VAL A 329 8.02 24.02 10.85
C VAL A 329 7.35 25.36 10.85
N VAL A 330 6.10 25.39 11.29
CA VAL A 330 5.33 26.62 11.55
C VAL A 330 5.34 26.87 13.05
N THR A 331 5.97 27.98 13.47
CA THR A 331 6.21 28.30 14.87
C THR A 331 5.10 29.16 15.50
N ALA A 332 4.31 29.89 14.66
CA ALA A 332 3.17 30.65 15.09
C ALA A 332 2.09 30.71 14.01
N TRP A 333 0.84 30.70 14.44
CA TRP A 333 -0.33 30.77 13.56
C TRP A 333 -1.52 31.41 14.28
N GLN A 334 -2.54 31.77 13.51
CA GLN A 334 -3.82 32.28 14.00
C GLN A 334 -4.96 31.38 13.49
N GLY A 335 -6.05 31.30 14.24
CA GLY A 335 -7.22 30.51 13.91
C GLY A 335 -7.25 29.14 14.58
N GLU A 336 -8.29 28.40 14.30
CA GLU A 336 -8.48 27.01 14.70
C GLU A 336 -8.58 26.13 13.44
N PRO A 337 -7.94 24.96 13.45
CA PRO A 337 -8.01 24.08 12.27
C PRO A 337 -9.44 23.58 12.05
N ALA A 338 -9.87 23.64 10.81
CA ALA A 338 -11.19 23.18 10.37
C ALA A 338 -11.10 22.62 8.95
N ASP A 339 -11.95 21.65 8.66
CA ASP A 339 -12.05 21.07 7.32
C ASP A 339 -12.47 22.12 6.31
N GLN A 340 -11.78 22.17 5.19
CA GLN A 340 -12.07 23.12 4.13
C GLN A 340 -12.80 22.44 2.96
N PRO A 341 -13.69 23.16 2.25
CA PRO A 341 -14.43 22.58 1.13
C PRO A 341 -13.50 22.20 -0.02
N ASN A 342 -13.76 21.04 -0.60
CA ASN A 342 -13.05 20.47 -1.77
C ASN A 342 -11.62 19.97 -1.52
N GLU A 343 -11.15 20.00 -0.28
CA GLU A 343 -9.84 19.44 0.06
C GLU A 343 -9.87 17.92 0.19
N SER A 344 -8.71 17.31 -0.07
CA SER A 344 -8.54 15.87 0.02
C SER A 344 -8.18 15.37 1.43
N VAL A 345 -7.73 16.32 2.27
CA VAL A 345 -7.36 16.10 3.67
C VAL A 345 -8.33 16.84 4.56
N GLY A 346 -8.80 16.20 5.60
CA GLY A 346 -9.73 16.77 6.58
C GLY A 346 -9.64 16.05 7.93
N ASP A 347 -10.68 16.11 8.76
CA ASP A 347 -10.68 15.52 10.09
C ASP A 347 -9.44 15.93 10.91
N TRP A 348 -9.11 17.24 10.86
CA TRP A 348 -7.91 17.79 11.48
C TRP A 348 -7.91 17.61 13.00
N ARG A 349 -6.86 16.98 13.52
CA ARG A 349 -6.73 16.66 14.96
C ARG A 349 -5.35 16.97 15.48
N TRP A 350 -5.31 17.36 16.76
CA TRP A 350 -4.09 17.52 17.52
C TRP A 350 -3.70 16.19 18.19
N TRP A 351 -2.47 15.76 17.96
CA TRP A 351 -1.97 14.50 18.46
C TRP A 351 -0.78 14.71 19.40
N PRO A 352 -0.81 14.17 20.63
CA PRO A 352 0.39 14.07 21.45
C PRO A 352 1.47 13.28 20.71
N LEU A 353 2.74 13.72 20.80
CA LEU A 353 3.84 13.08 20.07
C LEU A 353 4.10 11.63 20.49
N ASP A 354 3.72 11.26 21.71
CA ASP A 354 3.79 9.89 22.22
C ASP A 354 2.57 9.01 21.83
N GLN A 355 1.59 9.59 21.15
CA GLN A 355 0.34 8.93 20.74
C GLN A 355 0.00 9.21 19.28
N LEU A 356 1.00 9.29 18.42
CA LEU A 356 0.78 9.50 16.98
C LEU A 356 -0.08 8.38 16.39
N PRO A 357 -0.96 8.69 15.42
CA PRO A 357 -1.83 7.70 14.80
C PRO A 357 -1.01 6.72 13.96
N GLN A 358 -1.50 5.50 13.83
CA GLN A 358 -0.97 4.57 12.84
C GLN A 358 -1.37 5.01 11.42
N GLY A 359 -0.54 4.68 10.42
CA GLY A 359 -0.83 4.99 9.03
C GLY A 359 -0.50 6.43 8.63
N LEU A 360 0.59 6.97 9.17
CA LEU A 360 1.15 8.23 8.67
C LEU A 360 1.58 8.08 7.21
N PHE A 361 1.29 9.11 6.41
CA PHE A 361 1.82 9.20 5.05
C PHE A 361 3.35 9.24 5.06
N GLY A 362 3.98 8.53 4.12
CA GLY A 362 5.43 8.29 4.15
C GLY A 362 6.27 9.58 4.23
N CYS A 363 5.92 10.61 3.45
CA CYS A 363 6.61 11.90 3.50
C CYS A 363 6.44 12.58 4.86
N SER A 364 5.23 12.57 5.41
CA SER A 364 4.94 13.14 6.74
C SER A 364 5.73 12.42 7.84
N ALA A 365 5.78 11.09 7.80
CA ALA A 365 6.56 10.28 8.72
C ALA A 365 8.07 10.63 8.65
N GLN A 366 8.61 10.78 7.44
CA GLN A 366 10.02 11.14 7.25
C GLN A 366 10.35 12.54 7.77
N ILE A 367 9.50 13.52 7.46
CA ILE A 367 9.66 14.89 7.95
C ILE A 367 9.63 14.90 9.48
N LEU A 368 8.68 14.20 10.11
CA LEU A 368 8.56 14.11 11.55
C LEU A 368 9.78 13.45 12.20
N THR A 369 10.26 12.33 11.66
CA THR A 369 11.45 11.64 12.17
C THR A 369 12.70 12.50 12.05
N SER A 370 12.81 13.30 10.99
CA SER A 370 13.92 14.22 10.80
C SER A 370 13.86 15.42 11.75
N TRP A 371 12.66 15.92 12.02
CA TRP A 371 12.43 16.99 12.99
C TRP A 371 12.64 16.54 14.44
N ARG A 372 12.20 15.33 14.77
CA ARG A 372 12.28 14.73 16.11
C ARG A 372 12.82 13.31 16.03
N PRO A 373 14.15 13.15 15.97
CA PRO A 373 14.79 11.83 15.92
C PRO A 373 14.56 10.97 17.18
N ASP A 374 14.08 11.57 18.26
CA ASP A 374 13.73 10.93 19.53
C ASP A 374 12.31 10.32 19.54
N LEU A 375 11.53 10.52 18.49
CA LEU A 375 10.22 9.87 18.35
C LEU A 375 10.37 8.34 18.23
N PRO A 376 9.38 7.59 18.74
CA PRO A 376 9.31 6.15 18.44
C PRO A 376 9.41 5.88 16.96
N PRO A 377 10.00 4.74 16.52
CA PRO A 377 10.06 4.40 15.11
C PRO A 377 8.67 4.43 14.46
N ILE A 378 8.51 5.24 13.42
CA ILE A 378 7.28 5.33 12.65
C ILE A 378 7.37 4.31 11.51
N ALA A 379 6.40 3.41 11.42
CA ALA A 379 6.36 2.39 10.38
C ALA A 379 6.33 3.04 8.98
N HIS A 380 7.01 2.40 8.03
CA HIS A 380 7.09 2.81 6.61
C HIS A 380 7.72 4.18 6.34
N THR A 381 8.53 4.68 7.28
CA THR A 381 9.29 5.92 7.07
C THR A 381 10.34 5.72 5.96
N PRO A 382 10.35 6.52 4.89
CA PRO A 382 11.38 6.46 3.85
C PRO A 382 12.79 6.74 4.39
N ALA A 383 13.81 6.11 3.80
CA ALA A 383 15.19 6.20 4.29
C ALA A 383 15.93 7.51 3.90
N HIS A 384 15.38 8.29 2.96
CA HIS A 384 16.09 9.41 2.37
C HIS A 384 15.46 10.76 2.69
N PHE A 385 16.14 11.52 3.51
CA PHE A 385 15.86 12.92 3.79
C PHE A 385 17.20 13.67 3.93
N THR A 386 17.34 14.73 3.19
CA THR A 386 18.56 15.57 3.22
C THR A 386 18.25 16.86 3.99
N PRO A 387 18.76 17.03 5.21
CA PRO A 387 18.59 18.28 5.95
C PRO A 387 19.35 19.42 5.30
N TYR A 388 18.84 20.63 5.40
CA TYR A 388 19.61 21.80 4.99
C TYR A 388 20.74 22.07 5.99
N ALA A 389 21.87 22.59 5.49
CA ALA A 389 23.09 22.76 6.28
C ALA A 389 22.92 23.63 7.54
N ASP A 390 21.96 24.54 7.51
CA ASP A 390 21.67 25.50 8.60
C ASP A 390 20.42 25.11 9.42
N GLY A 391 19.77 24.03 9.04
CA GLY A 391 18.44 23.64 9.50
C GLY A 391 18.41 22.44 10.43
N THR A 392 19.33 22.34 11.37
CA THR A 392 19.05 21.48 12.52
C THR A 392 18.08 22.26 13.42
N PRO A 393 16.77 21.96 13.43
CA PRO A 393 15.88 22.63 14.35
C PRO A 393 16.30 22.23 15.75
N THR A 394 16.87 23.16 16.46
CA THR A 394 16.93 23.02 17.91
C THR A 394 15.47 22.95 18.35
N PRO A 395 15.02 21.89 19.02
CA PRO A 395 13.65 21.82 19.49
C PRO A 395 13.43 23.06 20.37
N THR A 396 12.57 23.95 19.92
CA THR A 396 12.20 25.14 20.68
C THR A 396 11.58 24.60 21.96
N LYS A 397 12.27 24.80 23.09
CA LYS A 397 11.66 24.58 24.40
C LYS A 397 10.37 25.38 24.37
N ALA A 398 9.25 24.70 24.62
CA ALA A 398 8.00 25.38 24.88
C ALA A 398 8.28 26.54 25.79
N ASN A 399 8.08 27.78 25.33
CA ASN A 399 8.22 28.94 26.15
C ASN A 399 7.19 28.81 27.28
N GLY A 400 7.70 28.40 28.44
CA GLY A 400 6.93 28.44 29.67
C GLY A 400 6.48 29.87 29.87
N ALA A 401 5.20 30.06 29.87
CA ALA A 401 4.59 31.25 30.42
C ALA A 401 5.10 31.38 31.85
N THR A 402 5.85 32.42 32.13
CA THR A 402 6.16 32.87 33.47
C THR A 402 5.05 33.83 33.91
N PRO A 403 4.67 33.82 35.19
CA PRO A 403 3.39 34.24 35.76
C PRO A 403 2.99 35.69 35.59
#